data_a182af9abebc6da85677113d14950b73
#
_entry.id   a182af9abebc6da85677113d14950b73
#
_cell.length_a   1.000
_cell.length_b   1.000
_cell.length_c   1.000
_cell.angle_alpha   90.00
_cell.angle_beta   90.00
_cell.angle_gamma   90.00
#
_symmetry.space_group_name_H-M   'P 1'
#
loop_
_entity.id
_entity.type
_entity.pdbx_description
1 polymer ?
#
loop_
_entity_poly.entity_id
_entity_poly.type
_entity_poly.pdbx_seq_one_letter_code
_entity_poly.pdbx_strand_id
1 'polypeptide(L)'
;MMKPFFKTKLFGFAMSVLVLSCLVFGSGAKAWASPGGSNQLGFSAEVEGMDDLNTPGATGTMFYGGGVSIQYWISPGFGVRLGADYFNNSKSTGPLPQNILPFYSGLMVNLLSGSLGSLDLVGDFGQVLNNGVDNTYFDAGLQLNTLLSDRRQFFLDVRFREDGVGTMATPWEFVTAGLGISFF
;
A
#
# COMPACT_ATOMS: atom_id res chain seq x y z
N MET A 1 -8.27 -10.54 -18.75
CA MET A 1 -9.27 -9.52 -19.18
C MET A 1 -10.14 -9.18 -17.96
N MET A 2 -9.91 -8.04 -17.31
CA MET A 2 -10.63 -7.62 -16.08
C MET A 2 -12.14 -7.57 -16.31
N LYS A 3 -12.91 -8.17 -15.40
CA LYS A 3 -14.38 -8.14 -15.47
C LYS A 3 -14.88 -6.68 -15.36
N PRO A 4 -15.92 -6.27 -16.13
CA PRO A 4 -16.39 -4.87 -16.16
C PRO A 4 -16.84 -4.34 -14.78
N PHE A 5 -17.36 -5.21 -13.92
CA PHE A 5 -17.80 -4.86 -12.56
C PHE A 5 -16.67 -4.39 -11.64
N PHE A 6 -15.47 -4.95 -11.82
CA PHE A 6 -14.30 -4.59 -11.04
C PHE A 6 -13.73 -3.23 -11.43
N LYS A 7 -13.68 -2.95 -12.76
CA LYS A 7 -13.26 -1.64 -13.28
C LYS A 7 -14.08 -0.49 -12.69
N THR A 8 -15.40 -0.71 -12.51
CA THR A 8 -16.29 0.32 -11.96
C THR A 8 -16.06 0.56 -10.46
N LYS A 9 -15.80 -0.49 -9.68
CA LYS A 9 -15.51 -0.35 -8.23
C LYS A 9 -14.14 0.28 -8.00
N LEU A 10 -13.11 -0.16 -8.71
CA LEU A 10 -11.77 0.40 -8.62
C LEU A 10 -11.75 1.88 -9.07
N PHE A 11 -12.46 2.20 -10.16
CA PHE A 11 -12.60 3.57 -10.63
C PHE A 11 -13.34 4.45 -9.62
N GLY A 12 -14.44 3.95 -9.03
CA GLY A 12 -15.18 4.65 -7.97
C GLY A 12 -14.32 4.93 -6.74
N PHE A 13 -13.51 3.96 -6.32
CA PHE A 13 -12.59 4.11 -5.20
C PHE A 13 -11.46 5.11 -5.51
N ALA A 14 -10.79 4.98 -6.66
CA ALA A 14 -9.75 5.91 -7.09
C ALA A 14 -10.29 7.35 -7.20
N MET A 15 -11.52 7.53 -7.73
CA MET A 15 -12.20 8.82 -7.77
C MET A 15 -12.52 9.36 -6.37
N SER A 16 -12.90 8.51 -5.43
CA SER A 16 -13.16 8.92 -4.05
C SER A 16 -11.89 9.39 -3.35
N VAL A 17 -10.77 8.69 -3.55
CA VAL A 17 -9.44 9.10 -3.05
C VAL A 17 -9.03 10.43 -3.69
N LEU A 18 -9.24 10.59 -5.00
CA LEU A 18 -8.91 11.84 -5.71
C LEU A 18 -9.76 13.01 -5.23
N VAL A 19 -11.08 12.82 -5.05
CA VAL A 19 -12.00 13.85 -4.52
C VAL A 19 -11.63 14.21 -3.08
N LEU A 20 -11.33 13.22 -2.23
CA LEU A 20 -10.89 13.43 -0.86
C LEU A 20 -9.57 14.23 -0.84
N SER A 21 -8.63 13.87 -1.74
CA SER A 21 -7.37 14.60 -1.92
C SER A 21 -7.63 16.06 -2.32
N CYS A 22 -8.52 16.31 -3.26
CA CYS A 22 -8.89 17.67 -3.67
C CYS A 22 -9.54 18.48 -2.54
N LEU A 23 -10.35 17.85 -1.68
CA LEU A 23 -10.95 18.51 -0.52
C LEU A 23 -9.92 18.82 0.57
N VAL A 24 -8.96 17.95 0.77
CA VAL A 24 -7.87 18.13 1.76
C VAL A 24 -6.88 19.20 1.29
N PHE A 25 -6.58 19.26 -0.02
CA PHE A 25 -5.56 20.17 -0.58
C PHE A 25 -6.13 21.49 -1.18
N GLY A 26 -7.45 21.56 -1.39
CA GLY A 26 -8.11 22.69 -2.06
C GLY A 26 -8.18 24.02 -1.27
N SER A 27 -7.77 24.03 0.00
CA SER A 27 -7.82 25.22 0.84
C SER A 27 -6.43 25.82 1.04
N GLY A 28 -5.96 26.62 0.08
CA GLY A 28 -4.92 27.66 0.25
C GLY A 28 -3.63 27.21 0.92
N ALA A 29 -2.98 26.17 0.42
CA ALA A 29 -1.81 25.58 1.05
C ALA A 29 -0.57 26.48 0.94
N LYS A 30 -0.04 26.91 2.07
CA LYS A 30 1.42 27.06 2.22
C LYS A 30 1.98 25.63 2.08
N ALA A 31 2.89 25.41 1.12
CA ALA A 31 3.56 24.14 0.96
C ALA A 31 4.24 23.75 2.28
N TRP A 32 3.59 22.86 3.03
CA TRP A 32 4.24 22.17 4.11
C TRP A 32 5.00 21.02 3.47
N ALA A 33 6.28 20.94 3.76
CA ALA A 33 7.04 19.76 3.45
C ALA A 33 6.24 18.53 3.94
N SER A 34 6.34 17.42 3.21
CA SER A 34 5.97 16.12 3.75
C SER A 34 6.34 16.09 5.22
N PRO A 35 5.49 15.57 6.14
CA PRO A 35 5.72 15.66 7.59
C PRO A 35 7.06 15.08 8.04
N GLY A 36 7.68 14.26 7.21
CA GLY A 36 9.09 13.99 7.27
C GLY A 36 9.88 15.14 6.64
N GLY A 37 10.48 16.01 7.44
CA GLY A 37 11.58 16.84 6.96
C GLY A 37 12.67 15.98 6.35
N SER A 38 13.64 16.56 5.65
CA SER A 38 14.82 15.81 5.18
C SER A 38 15.54 15.14 6.36
N ASN A 39 16.02 13.91 6.14
CA ASN A 39 16.73 13.09 7.14
C ASN A 39 15.85 12.67 8.34
N GLN A 40 14.59 12.33 8.10
CA GLN A 40 13.67 11.90 9.14
C GLN A 40 13.43 10.39 9.07
N LEU A 41 13.64 9.72 10.21
CA LEU A 41 13.30 8.32 10.41
C LEU A 41 11.91 8.21 11.02
N GLY A 42 11.09 7.34 10.47
CA GLY A 42 9.76 7.04 10.98
C GLY A 42 9.49 5.54 11.07
N PHE A 43 8.48 5.19 11.83
CA PHE A 43 7.95 3.84 11.95
C PHE A 43 6.47 3.86 11.63
N SER A 44 5.96 2.84 10.94
CA SER A 44 4.54 2.70 10.71
C SER A 44 4.02 1.33 11.09
N ALA A 45 2.74 1.29 11.42
CA ALA A 45 1.97 0.08 11.58
C ALA A 45 0.64 0.23 10.86
N GLU A 46 0.19 -0.83 10.19
CA GLU A 46 -1.00 -0.82 9.36
C GLU A 46 -1.82 -2.09 9.51
N VAL A 47 -3.11 -2.00 9.20
CA VAL A 47 -4.00 -3.12 8.97
C VAL A 47 -4.49 -3.06 7.54
N GLU A 48 -4.53 -4.20 6.87
CA GLU A 48 -4.78 -4.28 5.45
C GLU A 48 -5.78 -5.38 5.09
N GLY A 49 -6.51 -5.13 3.99
CA GLY A 49 -7.26 -6.14 3.26
C GLY A 49 -6.68 -6.31 1.85
N MET A 50 -6.62 -7.54 1.37
CA MET A 50 -6.11 -7.87 0.04
C MET A 50 -7.13 -8.76 -0.67
N ASP A 51 -7.53 -8.40 -1.89
CA ASP A 51 -8.48 -9.14 -2.72
C ASP A 51 -7.82 -9.69 -3.98
N ASP A 52 -8.01 -10.98 -4.23
CA ASP A 52 -7.48 -11.65 -5.41
C ASP A 52 -8.28 -11.33 -6.68
N LEU A 53 -7.57 -10.98 -7.75
CA LEU A 53 -8.17 -10.49 -8.98
C LEU A 53 -8.25 -11.52 -10.10
N ASN A 54 -7.31 -12.44 -10.17
CA ASN A 54 -7.12 -13.24 -11.38
C ASN A 54 -6.92 -14.75 -11.15
N THR A 55 -6.77 -15.22 -9.93
CA THR A 55 -6.50 -16.65 -9.68
C THR A 55 -7.73 -17.50 -9.99
N PRO A 56 -7.65 -18.44 -10.96
CA PRO A 56 -8.78 -19.29 -11.31
C PRO A 56 -9.25 -20.14 -10.12
N GLY A 57 -10.52 -20.05 -9.79
CA GLY A 57 -11.12 -20.76 -8.66
C GLY A 57 -10.95 -20.08 -7.29
N ALA A 58 -10.19 -18.99 -7.21
CA ALA A 58 -9.98 -18.22 -5.99
C ALA A 58 -10.39 -16.74 -6.11
N THR A 59 -10.88 -16.30 -7.28
CA THR A 59 -11.30 -14.92 -7.51
C THR A 59 -12.30 -14.45 -6.46
N GLY A 60 -11.99 -13.34 -5.78
CA GLY A 60 -12.77 -12.82 -4.66
C GLY A 60 -12.40 -13.44 -3.32
N THR A 61 -11.27 -14.13 -3.25
CA THR A 61 -10.67 -14.57 -1.99
C THR A 61 -10.03 -13.36 -1.29
N MET A 62 -10.53 -13.05 -0.10
CA MET A 62 -10.00 -11.95 0.69
C MET A 62 -9.01 -12.43 1.73
N PHE A 63 -7.89 -11.74 1.81
CA PHE A 63 -6.92 -11.85 2.88
C PHE A 63 -7.04 -10.64 3.81
N TYR A 64 -6.79 -10.87 5.09
CA TYR A 64 -6.73 -9.81 6.09
C TYR A 64 -5.43 -9.93 6.84
N GLY A 65 -4.85 -8.80 7.12
CA GLY A 65 -3.55 -8.78 7.74
C GLY A 65 -3.16 -7.42 8.30
N GLY A 66 -1.89 -7.25 8.43
CA GLY A 66 -1.30 -5.99 8.82
C GLY A 66 0.21 -6.07 8.76
N GLY A 67 0.82 -4.93 8.83
CA GLY A 67 2.25 -4.78 8.63
C GLY A 67 2.89 -3.74 9.52
N VAL A 68 4.22 -3.77 9.48
CA VAL A 68 5.07 -2.77 10.10
C VAL A 68 6.17 -2.36 9.14
N SER A 69 6.50 -1.07 9.12
CA SER A 69 7.62 -0.60 8.32
C SER A 69 8.45 0.47 9.02
N ILE A 70 9.69 0.59 8.58
CA ILE A 70 10.60 1.68 8.88
C ILE A 70 10.68 2.54 7.62
N GLN A 71 10.53 3.84 7.77
CA GLN A 71 10.56 4.82 6.70
C GLN A 71 11.69 5.81 6.92
N TYR A 72 12.39 6.19 5.86
CA TYR A 72 13.41 7.22 5.94
C TYR A 72 13.22 8.24 4.80
N TRP A 73 12.88 9.47 5.15
CA TRP A 73 12.74 10.56 4.21
C TRP A 73 14.09 11.22 3.95
N ILE A 74 14.62 11.00 2.75
CA ILE A 74 15.90 11.57 2.29
C ILE A 74 15.72 13.06 1.98
N SER A 75 14.54 13.41 1.46
CA SER A 75 14.15 14.79 1.17
C SER A 75 12.64 14.95 1.39
N PRO A 76 12.08 16.16 1.39
CA PRO A 76 10.64 16.36 1.53
C PRO A 76 9.78 15.69 0.45
N GLY A 77 10.39 15.36 -0.70
CA GLY A 77 9.69 14.76 -1.83
C GLY A 77 10.02 13.28 -2.06
N PHE A 78 11.00 12.71 -1.34
CA PHE A 78 11.49 11.36 -1.60
C PHE A 78 11.91 10.62 -0.34
N GLY A 79 11.43 9.42 -0.18
CA GLY A 79 11.75 8.52 0.92
C GLY A 79 11.94 7.08 0.47
N VAL A 80 12.50 6.30 1.36
CA VAL A 80 12.64 4.84 1.24
C VAL A 80 11.95 4.17 2.41
N ARG A 81 11.51 2.92 2.24
CA ARG A 81 10.93 2.14 3.32
C ARG A 81 11.39 0.68 3.28
N LEU A 82 11.37 0.05 4.45
CA LEU A 82 11.59 -1.39 4.63
C LEU A 82 10.48 -1.89 5.53
N GLY A 83 9.89 -3.03 5.19
CA GLY A 83 8.79 -3.54 6.00
C GLY A 83 8.54 -5.02 5.83
N ALA A 84 7.58 -5.47 6.61
CA ALA A 84 7.04 -6.82 6.56
C ALA A 84 5.55 -6.77 6.92
N ASP A 85 4.75 -7.54 6.17
CA ASP A 85 3.32 -7.70 6.40
C ASP A 85 3.02 -9.18 6.66
N TYR A 86 1.86 -9.42 7.22
CA TYR A 86 1.32 -10.75 7.39
C TYR A 86 -0.14 -10.75 6.98
N PHE A 87 -0.50 -11.62 6.05
CA PHE A 87 -1.86 -11.82 5.59
C PHE A 87 -2.33 -13.24 5.86
N ASN A 88 -3.57 -13.38 6.28
CA ASN A 88 -4.22 -14.66 6.51
C ASN A 88 -5.54 -14.74 5.76
N ASN A 89 -5.79 -15.90 5.17
CA ASN A 89 -7.09 -16.29 4.65
C ASN A 89 -7.53 -17.60 5.26
N SER A 90 -8.37 -17.51 6.28
CA SER A 90 -8.91 -18.68 6.99
C SER A 90 -9.87 -19.53 6.14
N LYS A 91 -10.31 -19.03 4.98
CA LYS A 91 -11.28 -19.68 4.09
C LYS A 91 -10.67 -20.19 2.78
N SER A 92 -9.35 -20.13 2.63
CA SER A 92 -8.71 -20.59 1.40
C SER A 92 -8.90 -22.09 1.24
N THR A 93 -9.69 -22.47 0.26
CA THR A 93 -9.87 -23.85 -0.21
C THR A 93 -9.28 -24.06 -1.61
N GLY A 94 -8.67 -23.00 -2.17
CA GLY A 94 -8.16 -22.93 -3.54
C GLY A 94 -6.63 -23.04 -3.63
N PRO A 95 -6.06 -22.71 -4.79
CA PRO A 95 -4.64 -22.76 -5.07
C PRO A 95 -3.82 -21.68 -4.31
N LEU A 96 -4.48 -20.66 -3.76
CA LEU A 96 -3.81 -19.62 -2.98
C LEU A 96 -3.40 -20.12 -1.61
N PRO A 97 -2.26 -19.67 -1.10
CA PRO A 97 -1.81 -20.02 0.24
C PRO A 97 -2.74 -19.48 1.33
N GLN A 98 -2.75 -20.15 2.47
CA GLN A 98 -3.51 -19.68 3.61
C GLN A 98 -2.86 -18.47 4.27
N ASN A 99 -1.54 -18.41 4.29
CA ASN A 99 -0.77 -17.33 4.90
C ASN A 99 0.22 -16.79 3.90
N ILE A 100 0.38 -15.48 3.89
CA ILE A 100 1.33 -14.74 3.05
C ILE A 100 2.13 -13.82 3.96
N LEU A 101 3.47 -13.92 3.90
CA LEU A 101 4.40 -13.11 4.69
C LEU A 101 5.38 -12.40 3.74
N PRO A 102 5.05 -11.21 3.25
CA PRO A 102 5.94 -10.41 2.43
C PRO A 102 6.96 -9.63 3.27
N PHE A 103 8.19 -9.58 2.75
CA PHE A 103 9.24 -8.66 3.19
C PHE A 103 9.59 -7.76 2.03
N TYR A 104 9.71 -6.46 2.26
CA TYR A 104 9.89 -5.51 1.18
C TYR A 104 10.87 -4.37 1.48
N SER A 105 11.38 -3.83 0.40
CA SER A 105 11.98 -2.51 0.33
C SER A 105 11.24 -1.68 -0.70
N GLY A 106 11.05 -0.40 -0.44
CA GLY A 106 10.25 0.44 -1.30
C GLY A 106 10.69 1.89 -1.37
N LEU A 107 10.04 2.57 -2.28
CA LEU A 107 10.22 4.00 -2.53
C LEU A 107 8.91 4.74 -2.23
N MET A 108 9.04 5.94 -1.73
CA MET A 108 7.94 6.87 -1.51
C MET A 108 8.25 8.18 -2.22
N VAL A 109 7.31 8.64 -3.05
CA VAL A 109 7.44 9.92 -3.77
C VAL A 109 6.25 10.78 -3.41
N ASN A 110 6.50 11.93 -2.80
CA ASN A 110 5.44 12.88 -2.49
C ASN A 110 4.95 13.55 -3.78
N LEU A 111 3.68 13.38 -4.08
CA LEU A 111 3.03 14.00 -5.24
C LEU A 111 2.41 15.35 -4.89
N LEU A 112 1.79 15.44 -3.73
CA LEU A 112 1.10 16.64 -3.26
C LEU A 112 1.28 16.76 -1.74
N SER A 113 1.51 18.00 -1.27
CA SER A 113 1.59 18.30 0.15
C SER A 113 0.74 19.51 0.49
N GLY A 114 0.08 19.48 1.64
CA GLY A 114 -0.73 20.58 2.17
C GLY A 114 -0.65 20.66 3.69
N SER A 115 -1.32 21.64 4.26
CA SER A 115 -1.32 21.85 5.72
C SER A 115 -1.97 20.72 6.52
N LEU A 116 -2.78 19.88 5.90
CA LEU A 116 -3.51 18.80 6.55
C LEU A 116 -2.91 17.43 6.26
N GLY A 117 -2.01 17.30 5.27
CA GLY A 117 -1.43 16.02 4.91
C GLY A 117 -0.73 15.99 3.56
N SER A 118 -0.47 14.78 3.07
CA SER A 118 0.17 14.53 1.79
C SER A 118 -0.49 13.40 1.00
N LEU A 119 -0.26 13.41 -0.30
CA LEU A 119 -0.54 12.28 -1.19
C LEU A 119 0.79 11.79 -1.74
N ASP A 120 1.09 10.53 -1.45
CA ASP A 120 2.34 9.92 -1.84
C ASP A 120 2.08 8.77 -2.84
N LEU A 121 2.96 8.64 -3.82
CA LEU A 121 3.11 7.44 -4.62
C LEU A 121 4.04 6.50 -3.85
N VAL A 122 3.63 5.27 -3.65
CA VAL A 122 4.41 4.23 -3.01
C VAL A 122 4.60 3.06 -3.94
N GLY A 123 5.77 2.44 -3.89
CA GLY A 123 6.05 1.23 -4.65
C GLY A 123 7.07 0.38 -3.93
N ASP A 124 6.75 -0.91 -3.77
CA ASP A 124 7.56 -1.87 -3.06
C ASP A 124 7.97 -3.01 -3.97
N PHE A 125 9.14 -3.54 -3.69
CA PHE A 125 9.65 -4.76 -4.26
C PHE A 125 10.15 -5.66 -3.13
N GLY A 126 9.81 -6.95 -3.19
CA GLY A 126 10.18 -7.84 -2.11
C GLY A 126 10.02 -9.31 -2.41
N GLN A 127 10.05 -10.08 -1.34
CA GLN A 127 9.86 -11.53 -1.37
C GLN A 127 8.71 -11.92 -0.47
N VAL A 128 7.92 -12.86 -0.94
CA VAL A 128 6.86 -13.51 -0.18
C VAL A 128 7.37 -14.86 0.30
N LEU A 129 7.39 -15.02 1.62
CA LEU A 129 7.62 -16.33 2.22
C LEU A 129 6.27 -17.05 2.37
N ASN A 130 6.15 -18.17 1.67
CA ASN A 130 4.92 -18.94 1.68
C ASN A 130 5.23 -20.42 1.69
N ASN A 131 5.13 -21.07 2.85
CA ASN A 131 5.20 -22.53 3.04
C ASN A 131 6.24 -23.25 2.17
N GLY A 132 7.41 -22.64 1.96
CA GLY A 132 8.52 -23.19 1.18
C GLY A 132 8.57 -22.81 -0.30
N VAL A 133 7.74 -21.86 -0.73
CA VAL A 133 7.84 -21.25 -2.07
C VAL A 133 8.14 -19.76 -1.90
N ASP A 134 9.36 -19.37 -2.22
CA ASP A 134 9.77 -17.98 -2.21
C ASP A 134 9.40 -17.34 -3.55
N ASN A 135 8.47 -16.41 -3.53
CA ASN A 135 8.08 -15.63 -4.70
C ASN A 135 8.53 -14.19 -4.56
N THR A 136 8.99 -13.61 -5.66
CA THR A 136 9.16 -12.16 -5.75
C THR A 136 7.82 -11.48 -5.96
N TYR A 137 7.65 -10.30 -5.39
CA TYR A 137 6.49 -9.47 -5.68
C TYR A 137 6.88 -8.03 -5.93
N PHE A 138 5.98 -7.34 -6.57
CA PHE A 138 6.00 -5.90 -6.77
C PHE A 138 4.64 -5.33 -6.42
N ASP A 139 4.60 -4.20 -5.73
CA ASP A 139 3.38 -3.42 -5.61
C ASP A 139 3.61 -1.94 -5.92
N ALA A 140 2.55 -1.26 -6.29
CA ALA A 140 2.55 0.18 -6.47
C ALA A 140 1.15 0.75 -6.18
N GLY A 141 1.11 1.93 -5.57
CA GLY A 141 -0.15 2.56 -5.24
C GLY A 141 -0.02 3.96 -4.69
N LEU A 142 -1.13 4.43 -4.13
CA LEU A 142 -1.26 5.75 -3.55
C LEU A 142 -1.50 5.65 -2.05
N GLN A 143 -0.83 6.51 -1.30
CA GLN A 143 -1.00 6.64 0.14
C GLN A 143 -1.40 8.09 0.46
N LEU A 144 -2.55 8.26 1.09
CA LEU A 144 -3.03 9.53 1.60
C LEU A 144 -2.69 9.64 3.08
N ASN A 145 -1.87 10.62 3.43
CA ASN A 145 -1.46 10.87 4.81
C ASN A 145 -2.20 12.08 5.37
N THR A 146 -2.63 11.99 6.63
CA THR A 146 -3.26 13.08 7.37
C THR A 146 -2.53 13.29 8.68
N LEU A 147 -2.13 14.54 8.97
CA LEU A 147 -1.47 14.90 10.20
C LEU A 147 -2.40 14.75 11.41
N LEU A 148 -1.97 13.96 12.39
CA LEU A 148 -2.59 13.90 13.72
C LEU A 148 -1.84 14.80 14.71
N SER A 149 -0.53 14.93 14.54
CA SER A 149 0.35 15.83 15.32
C SER A 149 1.67 16.00 14.58
N ASP A 150 2.59 16.81 15.09
CA ASP A 150 3.91 17.04 14.51
C ASP A 150 4.75 15.77 14.29
N ARG A 151 4.41 14.68 15.00
CA ARG A 151 5.15 13.43 14.95
C ARG A 151 4.31 12.21 14.62
N ARG A 152 3.04 12.40 14.27
CA ARG A 152 2.11 11.29 13.99
C ARG A 152 1.25 11.61 12.78
N GLN A 153 1.10 10.62 11.93
CA GLN A 153 0.22 10.65 10.79
C GLN A 153 -0.69 9.43 10.79
N PHE A 154 -1.92 9.64 10.41
CA PHE A 154 -2.80 8.58 9.95
C PHE A 154 -2.67 8.48 8.43
N PHE A 155 -2.67 7.28 7.89
CA PHE A 155 -2.68 7.09 6.45
C PHE A 155 -3.72 6.08 6.00
N LEU A 156 -4.17 6.27 4.75
CA LEU A 156 -4.94 5.32 3.97
C LEU A 156 -4.15 5.03 2.71
N ASP A 157 -4.03 3.77 2.34
CA ASP A 157 -3.40 3.41 1.07
C ASP A 157 -4.22 2.43 0.25
N VAL A 158 -3.93 2.42 -1.05
CA VAL A 158 -4.42 1.43 -2.00
C VAL A 158 -3.33 1.13 -2.98
N ARG A 159 -3.03 -0.14 -3.12
CA ARG A 159 -1.96 -0.63 -3.97
C ARG A 159 -2.46 -1.75 -4.89
N PHE A 160 -1.90 -1.82 -6.07
CA PHE A 160 -1.95 -2.98 -6.93
C PHE A 160 -0.69 -3.80 -6.67
N ARG A 161 -0.85 -5.09 -6.46
CA ARG A 161 0.22 -6.00 -6.13
C ARG A 161 0.22 -7.18 -7.09
N GLU A 162 1.40 -7.60 -7.50
CA GLU A 162 1.65 -8.76 -8.37
C GLU A 162 2.67 -9.67 -7.68
N ASP A 163 2.26 -10.89 -7.31
CA ASP A 163 3.10 -11.90 -6.68
C ASP A 163 3.56 -12.95 -7.71
N GLY A 164 4.81 -13.36 -7.64
CA GLY A 164 5.39 -14.35 -8.54
C GLY A 164 6.02 -13.74 -9.79
N VAL A 165 6.37 -12.47 -9.75
CA VAL A 165 7.02 -11.77 -10.86
C VAL A 165 8.32 -12.49 -11.25
N GLY A 166 8.42 -12.92 -12.51
CA GLY A 166 9.57 -13.63 -13.05
C GLY A 166 9.77 -15.08 -12.57
N THR A 167 8.93 -15.57 -11.68
CA THR A 167 9.02 -16.94 -11.14
C THR A 167 7.83 -17.82 -11.52
N MET A 168 6.67 -17.23 -11.78
CA MET A 168 5.45 -17.92 -12.17
C MET A 168 5.08 -17.61 -13.61
N ALA A 169 4.51 -18.59 -14.32
CA ALA A 169 4.02 -18.39 -15.69
C ALA A 169 2.81 -17.43 -15.73
N THR A 170 2.03 -17.40 -14.65
CA THR A 170 0.93 -16.46 -14.45
C THR A 170 1.02 -15.95 -13.02
N PRO A 171 1.51 -14.73 -12.81
CA PRO A 171 1.57 -14.12 -11.48
C PRO A 171 0.17 -13.96 -10.88
N TRP A 172 0.09 -13.98 -9.56
CA TRP A 172 -1.12 -13.62 -8.84
C TRP A 172 -1.25 -12.10 -8.75
N GLU A 173 -2.43 -11.60 -9.04
CA GLU A 173 -2.73 -10.17 -9.00
C GLU A 173 -3.70 -9.86 -7.87
N PHE A 174 -3.37 -8.86 -7.06
CA PHE A 174 -4.16 -8.42 -5.94
C PHE A 174 -4.38 -6.91 -5.96
N VAL A 175 -5.45 -6.47 -5.30
CA VAL A 175 -5.59 -5.10 -4.82
C VAL A 175 -5.53 -5.14 -3.30
N THR A 176 -4.66 -4.34 -2.72
CA THR A 176 -4.59 -4.12 -1.27
C THR A 176 -5.19 -2.77 -0.92
N ALA A 177 -5.82 -2.70 0.22
CA ALA A 177 -6.26 -1.46 0.83
C ALA A 177 -5.94 -1.51 2.33
N GLY A 178 -5.27 -0.48 2.81
CA GLY A 178 -4.77 -0.41 4.17
C GLY A 178 -5.11 0.89 4.87
N LEU A 179 -5.04 0.85 6.17
CA LEU A 179 -5.05 2.03 7.02
C LEU A 179 -4.05 1.85 8.16
N GLY A 180 -3.37 2.92 8.51
CA GLY A 180 -2.32 2.82 9.51
C GLY A 180 -1.94 4.15 10.14
N ILE A 181 -0.91 4.07 10.98
CA ILE A 181 -0.33 5.20 11.66
C ILE A 181 1.18 5.19 11.51
N SER A 182 1.74 6.36 11.23
CA SER A 182 3.19 6.59 11.19
C SER A 182 3.62 7.50 12.33
N PHE A 183 4.82 7.22 12.86
CA PHE A 183 5.48 7.98 13.94
C PHE A 183 6.85 8.44 13.44
N PHE A 184 7.18 9.73 13.65
CA PHE A 184 8.44 10.36 13.22
C PHE A 184 9.22 10.97 14.38
#